data_1ee9a51626c8d991b14db7149dc70ee4
#
_entry.id   1ee9a51626c8d991b14db7149dc70ee4
#
_cell.length_a   1.000
_cell.length_b   1.000
_cell.length_c   1.000
_cell.angle_alpha   90.00
_cell.angle_beta   90.00
_cell.angle_gamma   90.00
#
_symmetry.space_group_name_H-M   'P 1'
#
loop_
_entity.id
_entity.type
_entity.pdbx_description
1 polymer ?
#
loop_
_entity_poly.entity_id
_entity_poly.type
_entity_poly.pdbx_seq_one_letter_code
_entity_poly.pdbx_strand_id
1 'polypeptide(L)'
;AGKGIANYMKDNADFSLDLVPSATAGRYTQTKGWGGLCAVECDYNPRMFSTFMYGYLRNYVDAYDGGVIERGQHMKYEHYVAANFIWKISKFVNVGLEYNYGFKKDFDANTISNNRLTAMMRVGF
;
A
#
# COMPACT_ATOMS: atom_id res chain seq x y z
N ALA A 1 4.41 -10.02 8.86
CA ALA A 1 4.73 -9.25 10.07
C ALA A 1 6.19 -9.48 10.47
N GLY A 2 6.84 -8.45 10.98
CA GLY A 2 8.24 -8.58 11.43
C GLY A 2 8.79 -7.30 12.02
N LYS A 3 10.07 -7.39 12.45
CA LYS A 3 10.88 -6.25 12.88
C LYS A 3 11.99 -6.04 11.85
N GLY A 4 12.33 -4.77 11.53
CA GLY A 4 13.38 -4.44 10.56
C GLY A 4 13.06 -4.92 9.15
N ILE A 5 11.79 -4.90 8.74
CA ILE A 5 11.33 -5.36 7.44
C ILE A 5 10.76 -4.23 6.57
N ALA A 6 10.98 -2.98 6.96
CA ALA A 6 10.38 -1.84 6.27
C ALA A 6 10.75 -1.81 4.77
N ASN A 7 11.99 -2.15 4.44
CA ASN A 7 12.46 -2.22 3.04
C ASN A 7 11.78 -3.31 2.19
N TYR A 8 11.19 -4.32 2.83
CA TYR A 8 10.50 -5.42 2.12
C TYR A 8 9.00 -5.19 2.01
N MET A 9 8.49 -4.15 2.66
CA MET A 9 7.07 -3.78 2.58
C MET A 9 6.90 -2.76 1.48
N LYS A 10 6.21 -3.15 0.42
CA LYS A 10 5.90 -2.28 -0.71
C LYS A 10 5.15 -1.03 -0.20
N ASP A 11 5.45 0.11 -0.78
CA ASP A 11 4.90 1.43 -0.46
C ASP A 11 5.33 2.04 0.89
N ASN A 12 6.25 1.40 1.58
CA ASN A 12 6.90 1.96 2.77
C ASN A 12 8.17 2.75 2.41
N ALA A 13 8.20 3.36 1.23
CA ALA A 13 9.38 4.05 0.68
C ALA A 13 9.86 5.23 1.55
N ASP A 14 8.93 5.85 2.29
CA ASP A 14 9.26 6.91 3.24
C ASP A 14 9.88 6.35 4.53
N PHE A 15 9.81 5.05 4.74
CA PHE A 15 10.36 4.31 5.87
C PHE A 15 11.50 3.38 5.44
N SER A 16 12.51 3.94 4.79
CA SER A 16 13.71 3.17 4.47
C SER A 16 14.56 2.79 5.69
N LEU A 17 14.10 3.13 6.88
CA LEU A 17 14.84 2.91 8.11
C LEU A 17 14.27 1.70 8.85
N ASP A 18 14.93 0.55 8.72
CA ASP A 18 14.71 -0.62 9.57
C ASP A 18 15.06 -0.36 11.03
N LEU A 19 15.91 0.65 11.28
CA LEU A 19 16.37 1.09 12.58
C LEU A 19 16.07 2.58 12.75
N VAL A 20 15.46 2.93 13.86
CA VAL A 20 15.18 4.31 14.26
C VAL A 20 15.88 4.63 15.59
N PRO A 21 16.34 5.86 15.81
CA PRO A 21 16.91 6.26 17.10
C PRO A 21 15.88 6.03 18.21
N SER A 22 16.33 5.44 19.32
CA SER A 22 15.51 5.27 20.52
C SER A 22 15.48 6.57 21.34
N ALA A 23 14.46 6.73 22.20
CA ALA A 23 14.42 7.77 23.21
C ALA A 23 15.62 7.70 24.18
N THR A 24 16.26 6.53 24.32
CA THR A 24 17.48 6.37 25.08
C THR A 24 18.69 6.71 24.21
N ALA A 25 19.46 7.70 24.61
CA ALA A 25 20.64 8.16 23.89
C ALA A 25 21.59 7.00 23.52
N GLY A 26 22.06 6.98 22.27
CA GLY A 26 22.99 5.97 21.75
C GLY A 26 22.40 4.59 21.48
N ARG A 27 21.07 4.43 21.52
CA ARG A 27 20.39 3.18 21.17
C ARG A 27 19.53 3.34 19.92
N TYR A 28 19.36 2.24 19.20
CA TYR A 28 18.47 2.13 18.04
C TYR A 28 17.40 1.08 18.31
N THR A 29 16.20 1.34 17.83
CA THR A 29 15.06 0.41 17.91
C THR A 29 14.64 0.00 16.51
N GLN A 30 14.35 -1.29 16.34
CA GLN A 30 13.83 -1.81 15.08
C GLN A 30 12.36 -1.41 14.88
N THR A 31 12.05 -0.92 13.69
CA THR A 31 10.67 -0.68 13.28
C THR A 31 9.91 -1.99 13.20
N LYS A 32 8.75 -2.04 13.84
CA LYS A 32 7.83 -3.19 13.79
C LYS A 32 6.73 -2.88 12.79
N GLY A 33 6.35 -3.85 11.98
CA GLY A 33 5.25 -3.66 11.04
C GLY A 33 4.57 -4.96 10.67
N TRP A 34 3.36 -4.84 10.20
CA TRP A 34 2.65 -5.92 9.54
C TRP A 34 1.82 -5.38 8.40
N GLY A 35 1.62 -6.20 7.38
CA GLY A 35 0.76 -5.88 6.28
C GLY A 35 0.18 -7.16 5.69
N GLY A 36 -0.90 -7.00 4.97
CA GLY A 36 -1.56 -8.06 4.26
C GLY A 36 -2.26 -7.53 3.02
N LEU A 37 -2.40 -8.38 2.05
CA LEU A 37 -3.11 -8.11 0.81
C LEU A 37 -4.01 -9.31 0.51
N CYS A 38 -5.26 -9.02 0.14
CA CYS A 38 -6.17 -10.01 -0.40
C CYS A 38 -6.70 -9.53 -1.76
N ALA A 39 -6.90 -10.48 -2.66
CA ALA A 39 -7.48 -10.21 -3.96
C ALA A 39 -8.47 -11.32 -4.31
N VAL A 40 -9.56 -10.92 -4.97
CA VAL A 40 -10.58 -11.84 -5.48
C VAL A 40 -10.80 -11.51 -6.94
N GLU A 41 -10.71 -12.53 -7.79
CA GLU A 41 -11.04 -12.44 -9.20
C GLU A 41 -12.42 -13.06 -9.42
N CYS A 42 -13.26 -12.35 -10.17
CA CYS A 42 -14.60 -12.76 -10.53
C CYS A 42 -14.71 -12.88 -12.05
N ASP A 43 -14.80 -14.09 -12.54
CA ASP A 43 -15.05 -14.39 -13.96
C ASP A 43 -16.56 -14.34 -14.24
N TYR A 44 -17.00 -13.40 -15.06
CA TYR A 44 -18.40 -13.30 -15.50
C TYR A 44 -18.67 -14.20 -16.72
N ASN A 45 -17.69 -14.30 -17.59
CA ASN A 45 -17.70 -15.17 -18.75
C ASN A 45 -16.26 -15.25 -19.33
N PRO A 46 -15.98 -16.08 -20.35
CA PRO A 46 -14.62 -16.22 -20.92
C PRO A 46 -13.98 -14.93 -21.46
N ARG A 47 -14.78 -13.87 -21.60
CA ARG A 47 -14.30 -12.57 -22.14
C ARG A 47 -14.31 -11.44 -21.14
N MET A 48 -14.91 -11.63 -19.95
CA MET A 48 -15.10 -10.54 -18.99
C MET A 48 -14.79 -11.01 -17.58
N PHE A 49 -13.93 -10.29 -16.89
CA PHE A 49 -13.62 -10.54 -15.48
C PHE A 49 -13.31 -9.24 -14.75
N SER A 50 -13.41 -9.29 -13.44
CA SER A 50 -13.00 -8.22 -12.52
C SER A 50 -12.11 -8.77 -11.43
N THR A 51 -11.17 -7.95 -10.99
CA THR A 51 -10.38 -8.23 -9.79
C THR A 51 -10.62 -7.15 -8.77
N PHE A 52 -10.90 -7.55 -7.53
CA PHE A 52 -10.99 -6.67 -6.38
C PHE A 52 -9.81 -6.97 -5.45
N MET A 53 -9.13 -5.93 -5.02
CA MET A 53 -7.96 -6.03 -4.16
C MET A 53 -8.10 -5.10 -2.98
N TYR A 54 -7.72 -5.59 -1.81
CA TYR A 54 -7.57 -4.80 -0.60
C TYR A 54 -6.23 -5.07 0.05
N GLY A 55 -5.49 -4.00 0.32
CA GLY A 55 -4.22 -4.04 1.03
C GLY A 55 -4.30 -3.21 2.31
N TYR A 56 -3.62 -3.67 3.34
CA TYR A 56 -3.43 -2.96 4.59
C TYR A 56 -1.99 -3.09 5.06
N LEU A 57 -1.43 -1.95 5.50
CA LEU A 57 -0.11 -1.87 6.08
C LEU A 57 -0.16 -1.06 7.36
N ARG A 58 0.55 -1.50 8.41
CA ARG A 58 0.66 -0.78 9.68
C ARG A 58 2.06 -0.85 10.23
N ASN A 59 2.57 0.28 10.66
CA ASN A 59 3.85 0.44 11.34
C ASN A 59 3.65 0.78 12.82
N TYR A 60 4.57 0.30 13.64
CA TYR A 60 4.67 0.59 15.06
C TYR A 60 6.09 1.05 15.35
N VAL A 61 6.22 2.23 15.91
CA VAL A 61 7.52 2.81 16.27
C VAL A 61 7.45 3.30 17.71
N ASP A 62 8.07 2.55 18.59
CA ASP A 62 8.08 2.83 20.04
C ASP A 62 8.87 4.12 20.36
N ALA A 63 9.77 4.54 19.46
CA ALA A 63 10.61 5.75 19.63
C ALA A 63 9.83 7.08 19.52
N TYR A 64 8.59 7.06 19.01
CA TYR A 64 7.77 8.27 18.92
C TYR A 64 7.34 8.84 20.27
N ASP A 65 7.25 8.01 21.29
CA ASP A 65 6.87 8.45 22.63
C ASP A 65 7.94 9.35 23.26
N GLY A 66 9.18 9.32 22.76
CA GLY A 66 10.30 10.15 23.22
C GLY A 66 10.55 11.44 22.42
N GLY A 67 9.78 11.74 21.38
CA GLY A 67 9.98 12.93 20.55
C GLY A 67 11.25 12.95 19.71
N VAL A 68 11.90 11.80 19.54
CA VAL A 68 13.20 11.68 18.84
C VAL A 68 13.06 11.72 17.32
N ILE A 69 11.86 11.46 16.81
CA ILE A 69 11.54 11.46 15.39
C ILE A 69 10.34 12.35 15.14
N GLU A 70 10.39 13.16 14.09
CA GLU A 70 9.24 13.97 13.69
C GLU A 70 8.07 13.08 13.25
N ARG A 71 6.99 13.12 14.02
CA ARG A 71 5.80 12.26 13.81
C ARG A 71 5.15 12.48 12.45
N GLY A 72 5.20 13.70 11.92
CA GLY A 72 4.55 14.09 10.67
C GLY A 72 5.14 13.51 9.41
N GLN A 73 6.31 12.89 9.49
CA GLN A 73 6.99 12.32 8.33
C GLN A 73 6.80 10.81 8.18
N HIS A 74 6.10 10.18 9.14
CA HIS A 74 6.08 8.73 9.20
C HIS A 74 4.67 8.16 9.18
N MET A 75 4.46 7.24 8.25
CA MET A 75 3.21 6.53 8.06
C MET A 75 2.92 5.60 9.23
N LYS A 76 1.73 5.76 9.83
CA LYS A 76 1.21 4.88 10.87
C LYS A 76 0.50 3.68 10.28
N TYR A 77 -0.39 3.92 9.32
CA TYR A 77 -1.06 2.86 8.57
C TYR A 77 -1.56 3.37 7.23
N GLU A 78 -1.74 2.42 6.32
CA GLU A 78 -2.25 2.65 4.99
C GLU A 78 -3.30 1.59 4.62
N HIS A 79 -4.31 2.03 3.88
CA HIS A 79 -5.30 1.19 3.22
C HIS A 79 -5.19 1.41 1.71
N TYR A 80 -5.24 0.34 0.98
CA TYR A 80 -5.26 0.36 -0.47
C TYR A 80 -6.42 -0.49 -0.98
N VAL A 81 -7.23 0.08 -1.86
CA VAL A 81 -8.33 -0.60 -2.54
C VAL A 81 -8.12 -0.46 -4.03
N ALA A 82 -8.21 -1.55 -4.76
CA ALA A 82 -8.22 -1.53 -6.21
C ALA A 82 -9.39 -2.39 -6.73
N ALA A 83 -10.02 -1.91 -7.78
CA ALA A 83 -11.04 -2.65 -8.52
C ALA A 83 -10.78 -2.45 -10.01
N ASN A 84 -10.74 -3.54 -10.77
CA ASN A 84 -10.63 -3.47 -12.21
C ASN A 84 -11.72 -4.27 -12.90
N PHE A 85 -11.97 -3.91 -14.13
CA PHE A 85 -12.83 -4.65 -15.04
C PHE A 85 -12.11 -4.78 -16.37
N ILE A 86 -11.98 -6.00 -16.87
CA ILE A 86 -11.31 -6.31 -18.14
C ILE A 86 -12.30 -6.99 -19.09
N TRP A 87 -12.36 -6.48 -20.31
CA TRP A 87 -13.14 -7.02 -21.39
C TRP A 87 -12.26 -7.38 -22.59
N LYS A 88 -12.22 -8.67 -22.90
CA LYS A 88 -11.54 -9.23 -24.09
C LYS A 88 -12.49 -9.14 -25.29
N ILE A 89 -12.44 -8.03 -26.00
CA ILE A 89 -13.34 -7.77 -27.17
C ILE A 89 -13.07 -8.77 -28.27
N SER A 90 -11.79 -9.06 -28.54
CA SER A 90 -11.37 -10.05 -29.54
C SER A 90 -10.09 -10.75 -29.09
N LYS A 91 -9.55 -11.66 -29.92
CA LYS A 91 -8.25 -12.29 -29.67
C LYS A 91 -7.11 -11.28 -29.57
N PHE A 92 -7.27 -10.13 -30.21
CA PHE A 92 -6.22 -9.13 -30.37
C PHE A 92 -6.48 -7.85 -29.55
N VAL A 93 -7.72 -7.64 -29.07
CA VAL A 93 -8.10 -6.38 -28.42
C VAL A 93 -8.69 -6.65 -27.06
N ASN A 94 -8.06 -6.09 -26.03
CA ASN A 94 -8.57 -6.05 -24.67
C ASN A 94 -8.71 -4.59 -24.22
N VAL A 95 -9.80 -4.29 -23.54
CA VAL A 95 -10.00 -3.00 -22.86
C VAL A 95 -10.18 -3.23 -21.37
N GLY A 96 -9.78 -2.26 -20.58
CA GLY A 96 -9.88 -2.35 -19.13
C GLY A 96 -10.12 -1.00 -18.50
N LEU A 97 -10.78 -1.03 -17.36
CA LEU A 97 -10.96 0.10 -16.48
C LEU A 97 -10.50 -0.30 -15.08
N GLU A 98 -9.73 0.55 -14.44
CA GLU A 98 -9.22 0.32 -13.09
C GLU A 98 -9.46 1.54 -12.22
N TYR A 99 -10.01 1.33 -11.04
CA TYR A 99 -10.12 2.33 -9.99
C TYR A 99 -9.23 1.95 -8.82
N ASN A 100 -8.44 2.90 -8.35
CA ASN A 100 -7.58 2.76 -7.18
C ASN A 100 -7.92 3.82 -6.15
N TYR A 101 -7.99 3.43 -4.90
CA TYR A 101 -8.13 4.32 -3.75
C TYR A 101 -7.05 3.99 -2.71
N GLY A 102 -6.29 5.00 -2.32
CA GLY A 102 -5.31 4.92 -1.24
C GLY A 102 -5.68 5.88 -0.11
N PHE A 103 -5.51 5.42 1.11
CA PHE A 103 -5.67 6.20 2.32
C PHE A 103 -4.49 5.94 3.25
N LYS A 104 -3.80 7.00 3.64
CA LYS A 104 -2.63 6.96 4.52
C LYS A 104 -2.90 7.84 5.74
N LYS A 105 -2.52 7.36 6.91
CA LYS A 105 -2.49 8.14 8.15
C LYS A 105 -1.10 8.13 8.76
N ASP A 106 -0.62 9.30 9.11
CA ASP A 106 0.68 9.49 9.76
C ASP A 106 0.55 9.46 11.30
N PHE A 107 1.67 9.41 12.01
CA PHE A 107 1.67 9.36 13.48
C PHE A 107 1.24 10.66 14.14
N ASP A 108 1.33 11.80 13.44
CA ASP A 108 0.84 13.12 13.87
C ASP A 108 -0.67 13.33 13.62
N ALA A 109 -1.38 12.28 13.22
CA ALA A 109 -2.79 12.27 12.86
C ALA A 109 -3.15 12.92 11.52
N ASN A 110 -2.19 13.39 10.73
CA ASN A 110 -2.45 13.81 9.36
C ASN A 110 -2.95 12.64 8.53
N THR A 111 -3.92 12.93 7.67
CA THR A 111 -4.51 11.95 6.77
C THR A 111 -4.40 12.42 5.34
N ILE A 112 -4.00 11.52 4.46
CA ILE A 112 -3.89 11.76 3.03
C ILE A 112 -4.70 10.67 2.34
N SER A 113 -5.54 11.06 1.39
CA SER A 113 -6.24 10.12 0.52
C SER A 113 -6.04 10.52 -0.93
N ASN A 114 -5.99 9.52 -1.78
CA ASN A 114 -5.86 9.68 -3.22
C ASN A 114 -6.74 8.67 -3.93
N ASN A 115 -7.28 9.06 -5.07
CA ASN A 115 -7.99 8.16 -5.95
C ASN A 115 -7.52 8.34 -7.40
N ARG A 116 -7.56 7.26 -8.16
CA ARG A 116 -7.15 7.25 -9.56
C ARG A 116 -8.07 6.34 -10.36
N LEU A 117 -8.52 6.84 -11.50
CA LEU A 117 -9.20 6.06 -12.52
C LEU A 117 -8.27 5.91 -13.73
N THR A 118 -8.07 4.70 -14.19
CA THR A 118 -7.19 4.38 -15.32
C THR A 118 -7.98 3.58 -16.35
N ALA A 119 -7.94 4.01 -17.60
CA ALA A 119 -8.44 3.23 -18.73
C ALA A 119 -7.26 2.64 -19.50
N MET A 120 -7.40 1.41 -19.95
CA MET A 120 -6.38 0.67 -20.69
C MET A 120 -6.98 0.07 -21.95
N MET A 121 -6.24 0.14 -23.05
CA MET A 121 -6.49 -0.65 -24.25
C MET A 121 -5.20 -1.37 -24.64
N ARG A 122 -5.28 -2.67 -24.87
CA ARG A 122 -4.17 -3.49 -25.35
C ARG A 122 -4.55 -4.08 -26.70
N VAL A 123 -3.70 -3.84 -27.70
CA VAL A 123 -3.81 -4.43 -29.04
C VAL A 123 -2.61 -5.35 -29.25
N GLY A 124 -2.84 -6.62 -29.57
CA GLY A 124 -1.82 -7.60 -29.91
C GLY A 124 -1.84 -7.89 -31.43
N PHE A 125 -0.70 -8.20 -31.97
CA PHE A 125 -0.53 -8.59 -33.37
C PHE A 125 0.00 -10.00 -33.45
#